data_291c76a1e8bfea8d8db9e1708bc5d4dc
#
_entry.id   291c76a1e8bfea8d8db9e1708bc5d4dc
#
_cell.length_a   1.000
_cell.length_b   1.000
_cell.length_c   1.000
_cell.angle_alpha   90.00
_cell.angle_beta   90.00
_cell.angle_gamma   90.00
#
_symmetry.space_group_name_H-M   'P 1'
#
loop_
_entity.id
_entity.type
_entity.pdbx_description
1 polymer ?
#
loop_
_entity_poly.entity_id
_entity_poly.type
_entity_poly.pdbx_seq_one_letter_code
_entity_poly.pdbx_strand_id
1 'polypeptide(L)'
;METNLTEVYLDNSATTRCSERAKDLMVKVLMEDYGNPSSLHMKGVEAENYIKEAKKKITKTLKVDEKEILFTSGGTESNNTALIGAALANKRAGNHIITTSIEHASVSAVTGYLEELGFRVTYLKVDADGIISLDELREAVCEDTILVSMMMVNNEIGAVEPIEEAIKVIKEKNPNTLVHVDAIQAYGKYRIFPKKLGIDMLSVSGHKIHAPKGTGFLFIKDKTKVKPLIYGGGQQKGMRSGTENVPGVAALGEASEEIYENFEEKIDHLYQIKQRFVEGVLKIEGVSVNGKTGRDSAPQIVSVSIDGVRSEVMLHTLEDRKIYVSAGSACSSNKSSVSHTLTNIGLKGSLLDSTIRFSFSVHTTEEEIDYALEVMNEVVPKLRRYTRK
;
A
#
# COMPACT_ATOMS: atom_id res chain seq x y z
N MET A 1 -19.07 -31.08 -2.45
CA MET A 1 -19.63 -30.29 -3.58
C MET A 1 -18.47 -30.00 -4.51
N GLU A 2 -18.53 -30.37 -5.78
CA GLU A 2 -17.57 -29.88 -6.77
C GLU A 2 -17.88 -28.39 -6.96
N THR A 3 -17.04 -27.53 -6.39
CA THR A 3 -17.13 -26.08 -6.61
C THR A 3 -16.65 -25.81 -8.03
N ASN A 4 -17.46 -25.12 -8.83
CA ASN A 4 -17.10 -24.64 -10.18
C ASN A 4 -16.06 -23.49 -10.15
N LEU A 5 -15.40 -23.27 -9.02
CA LEU A 5 -14.37 -22.25 -8.86
C LEU A 5 -13.12 -22.67 -9.63
N THR A 6 -12.75 -21.89 -10.64
CA THR A 6 -11.55 -22.13 -11.44
C THR A 6 -10.29 -21.72 -10.71
N GLU A 7 -10.33 -20.64 -9.93
CA GLU A 7 -9.26 -20.15 -9.05
C GLU A 7 -9.82 -19.22 -7.98
N VAL A 8 -9.14 -19.11 -6.84
CA VAL A 8 -9.46 -18.20 -5.73
C VAL A 8 -8.24 -17.35 -5.42
N TYR A 9 -8.32 -16.05 -5.73
CA TYR A 9 -7.19 -15.12 -5.57
C TYR A 9 -7.34 -14.29 -4.29
N LEU A 10 -6.61 -14.67 -3.24
CA LEU A 10 -6.61 -14.03 -1.92
C LEU A 10 -5.25 -13.37 -1.62
N ASP A 11 -4.58 -12.82 -2.64
CA ASP A 11 -3.32 -12.08 -2.52
C ASP A 11 -3.41 -10.66 -3.11
N ASN A 12 -4.56 -10.00 -2.91
CA ASN A 12 -4.83 -8.68 -3.46
C ASN A 12 -3.95 -7.56 -2.87
N SER A 13 -3.34 -7.78 -1.71
CA SER A 13 -2.34 -6.84 -1.14
C SER A 13 -0.98 -6.93 -1.85
N ALA A 14 -0.67 -8.03 -2.57
CA ALA A 14 0.50 -8.09 -3.43
C ALA A 14 0.24 -7.36 -4.76
N THR A 15 -0.88 -7.64 -5.41
CA THR A 15 -1.36 -6.95 -6.63
C THR A 15 -2.82 -7.27 -6.84
N THR A 16 -3.55 -6.41 -7.55
CA THR A 16 -4.93 -6.67 -7.97
C THR A 16 -5.01 -6.92 -9.48
N ARG A 17 -6.04 -7.63 -9.91
CA ARG A 17 -6.39 -7.72 -11.33
C ARG A 17 -6.82 -6.35 -11.84
N CYS A 18 -6.34 -5.94 -13.01
CA CYS A 18 -6.77 -4.69 -13.65
C CYS A 18 -8.27 -4.75 -13.97
N SER A 19 -9.01 -3.67 -13.73
CA SER A 19 -10.42 -3.60 -14.07
C SER A 19 -10.64 -3.56 -15.59
N GLU A 20 -11.80 -4.04 -16.04
CA GLU A 20 -12.14 -4.03 -17.46
C GLU A 20 -12.18 -2.60 -18.00
N ARG A 21 -12.76 -1.64 -17.26
CA ARG A 21 -12.81 -0.22 -17.65
C ARG A 21 -11.41 0.38 -17.83
N ALA A 22 -10.51 0.14 -16.87
CA ALA A 22 -9.13 0.60 -16.96
C ALA A 22 -8.36 -0.06 -18.11
N LYS A 23 -8.55 -1.38 -18.32
CA LYS A 23 -7.97 -2.13 -19.44
C LYS A 23 -8.44 -1.58 -20.79
N ASP A 24 -9.75 -1.41 -20.99
CA ASP A 24 -10.31 -0.98 -22.26
C ASP A 24 -9.84 0.43 -22.63
N LEU A 25 -9.81 1.35 -21.65
CA LEU A 25 -9.26 2.68 -21.87
C LEU A 25 -7.76 2.64 -22.20
N MET A 26 -6.99 1.79 -21.49
CA MET A 26 -5.56 1.63 -21.76
C MET A 26 -5.31 1.14 -23.19
N VAL A 27 -6.05 0.13 -23.64
CA VAL A 27 -5.94 -0.43 -24.99
C VAL A 27 -6.28 0.63 -26.05
N LYS A 28 -7.37 1.38 -25.86
CA LYS A 28 -7.75 2.48 -26.75
C LYS A 28 -6.61 3.50 -26.88
N VAL A 29 -6.06 3.97 -25.77
CA VAL A 29 -4.99 4.98 -25.79
C VAL A 29 -3.70 4.43 -26.39
N LEU A 30 -3.40 3.14 -26.21
CA LEU A 30 -2.23 2.49 -26.82
C LEU A 30 -2.35 2.37 -28.33
N MET A 31 -3.53 2.06 -28.85
CA MET A 31 -3.72 1.65 -30.25
C MET A 31 -4.25 2.77 -31.14
N GLU A 32 -5.09 3.64 -30.60
CA GLU A 32 -5.80 4.67 -31.38
C GLU A 32 -5.25 6.08 -31.07
N ASP A 33 -5.12 6.43 -29.78
CA ASP A 33 -4.79 7.79 -29.34
C ASP A 33 -3.34 7.88 -28.81
N TYR A 34 -2.41 7.21 -29.47
CA TYR A 34 -1.00 6.98 -29.08
C TYR A 34 -0.07 8.22 -29.16
N GLY A 35 -0.63 9.42 -29.17
CA GLY A 35 0.15 10.66 -29.30
C GLY A 35 1.13 10.91 -28.15
N ASN A 36 2.20 11.69 -28.46
CA ASN A 36 3.09 12.20 -27.41
C ASN A 36 2.55 13.53 -26.88
N PRO A 37 2.28 13.70 -25.59
CA PRO A 37 1.72 14.93 -25.01
C PRO A 37 2.57 16.18 -25.27
N SER A 38 3.88 16.01 -25.53
CA SER A 38 4.78 17.12 -25.86
C SER A 38 4.71 17.58 -27.31
N SER A 39 3.96 16.89 -28.20
CA SER A 39 3.81 17.24 -29.60
C SER A 39 2.81 18.36 -29.80
N LEU A 40 3.12 19.29 -30.71
CA LEU A 40 2.27 20.47 -30.98
C LEU A 40 1.07 20.21 -31.91
N HIS A 41 0.97 19.02 -32.48
CA HIS A 41 -0.14 18.63 -33.36
C HIS A 41 -1.29 17.99 -32.55
N MET A 42 -2.45 17.80 -33.19
CA MET A 42 -3.69 17.34 -32.54
C MET A 42 -3.53 16.02 -31.78
N LYS A 43 -2.73 15.07 -32.25
CA LYS A 43 -2.45 13.81 -31.52
C LYS A 43 -1.77 14.06 -30.18
N GLY A 44 -0.93 15.10 -30.07
CA GLY A 44 -0.34 15.51 -28.79
C GLY A 44 -1.37 16.11 -27.84
N VAL A 45 -2.28 16.93 -28.35
CA VAL A 45 -3.40 17.52 -27.58
C VAL A 45 -4.33 16.42 -27.05
N GLU A 46 -4.67 15.43 -27.86
CA GLU A 46 -5.47 14.27 -27.45
C GLU A 46 -4.79 13.52 -26.28
N ALA A 47 -3.50 13.23 -26.40
CA ALA A 47 -2.73 12.57 -25.35
C ALA A 47 -2.65 13.40 -24.06
N GLU A 48 -2.46 14.73 -24.16
CA GLU A 48 -2.47 15.63 -23.00
C GLU A 48 -3.83 15.64 -22.29
N ASN A 49 -4.93 15.55 -23.04
CA ASN A 49 -6.27 15.51 -22.48
C ASN A 49 -6.49 14.26 -21.60
N TYR A 50 -5.96 13.09 -21.97
CA TYR A 50 -6.01 11.90 -21.11
C TYR A 50 -5.30 12.11 -19.77
N ILE A 51 -4.15 12.78 -19.78
CA ILE A 51 -3.42 13.13 -18.55
C ILE A 51 -4.23 14.10 -17.68
N LYS A 52 -4.86 15.12 -18.28
CA LYS A 52 -5.71 16.09 -17.56
C LYS A 52 -6.95 15.40 -16.95
N GLU A 53 -7.64 14.56 -17.72
CA GLU A 53 -8.80 13.83 -17.20
C GLU A 53 -8.43 12.85 -16.08
N ALA A 54 -7.29 12.15 -16.19
CA ALA A 54 -6.80 11.31 -15.12
C ALA A 54 -6.52 12.10 -13.83
N LYS A 55 -5.86 13.28 -13.94
CA LYS A 55 -5.65 14.18 -12.80
C LYS A 55 -6.97 14.60 -12.18
N LYS A 56 -7.93 15.02 -12.98
CA LYS A 56 -9.25 15.47 -12.52
C LYS A 56 -10.00 14.37 -11.77
N LYS A 57 -9.97 13.11 -12.27
CA LYS A 57 -10.55 11.96 -11.59
C LYS A 57 -9.89 11.72 -10.23
N ILE A 58 -8.55 11.70 -10.16
CA ILE A 58 -7.79 11.50 -8.93
C ILE A 58 -8.04 12.64 -7.93
N THR A 59 -7.97 13.90 -8.38
CA THR A 59 -8.13 15.06 -7.49
C THR A 59 -9.52 15.14 -6.87
N LYS A 60 -10.54 14.70 -7.58
CA LYS A 60 -11.92 14.59 -7.07
C LYS A 60 -12.00 13.64 -5.87
N THR A 61 -11.25 12.51 -5.87
CA THR A 61 -11.24 11.55 -4.76
C THR A 61 -10.54 12.09 -3.51
N LEU A 62 -9.49 12.88 -3.69
CA LEU A 62 -8.66 13.44 -2.62
C LEU A 62 -9.07 14.86 -2.18
N LYS A 63 -9.92 15.55 -2.95
CA LYS A 63 -10.27 16.98 -2.81
C LYS A 63 -9.04 17.89 -2.80
N VAL A 64 -8.19 17.73 -3.81
CA VAL A 64 -6.94 18.49 -4.00
C VAL A 64 -6.89 19.13 -5.39
N ASP A 65 -5.86 19.95 -5.67
CA ASP A 65 -5.68 20.60 -6.96
C ASP A 65 -4.87 19.71 -7.93
N GLU A 66 -5.14 19.80 -9.25
CA GLU A 66 -4.46 19.03 -10.28
C GLU A 66 -2.92 19.24 -10.31
N LYS A 67 -2.47 20.45 -9.94
CA LYS A 67 -1.05 20.80 -9.86
C LYS A 67 -0.29 20.05 -8.76
N GLU A 68 -1.03 19.47 -7.81
CA GLU A 68 -0.51 18.74 -6.66
C GLU A 68 -0.35 17.23 -6.93
N ILE A 69 -0.74 16.75 -8.12
CA ILE A 69 -0.58 15.35 -8.52
C ILE A 69 0.61 15.19 -9.45
N LEU A 70 1.55 14.36 -9.03
CA LEU A 70 2.72 13.92 -9.79
C LEU A 70 2.54 12.44 -10.15
N PHE A 71 2.47 12.10 -11.42
CA PHE A 71 2.43 10.71 -11.87
C PHE A 71 3.80 10.06 -11.74
N THR A 72 3.81 8.82 -11.27
CA THR A 72 4.99 7.99 -11.05
C THR A 72 4.78 6.60 -11.63
N SER A 73 5.83 5.78 -11.63
CA SER A 73 5.73 4.37 -12.05
C SER A 73 5.12 3.45 -10.97
N GLY A 74 4.79 3.97 -9.80
CA GLY A 74 4.20 3.20 -8.69
C GLY A 74 4.63 3.69 -7.33
N GLY A 75 4.25 2.93 -6.29
CA GLY A 75 4.49 3.29 -4.90
C GLY A 75 5.97 3.48 -4.56
N THR A 76 6.85 2.63 -5.08
CA THR A 76 8.30 2.74 -4.82
C THR A 76 8.85 4.07 -5.34
N GLU A 77 8.55 4.48 -6.57
CA GLU A 77 8.99 5.79 -7.08
C GLU A 77 8.36 6.93 -6.28
N SER A 78 7.08 6.82 -5.90
CA SER A 78 6.39 7.83 -5.10
C SER A 78 7.07 8.02 -3.73
N ASN A 79 7.31 6.91 -2.99
CA ASN A 79 7.97 6.95 -1.69
C ASN A 79 9.40 7.50 -1.78
N ASN A 80 10.19 7.03 -2.76
CA ASN A 80 11.55 7.53 -2.99
C ASN A 80 11.53 9.03 -3.29
N THR A 81 10.65 9.49 -4.18
CA THR A 81 10.54 10.91 -4.54
C THR A 81 10.13 11.75 -3.33
N ALA A 82 9.17 11.27 -2.53
CA ALA A 82 8.74 11.97 -1.32
C ALA A 82 9.89 12.08 -0.31
N LEU A 83 10.51 10.97 0.07
CA LEU A 83 11.49 10.94 1.16
C LEU A 83 12.81 11.59 0.76
N ILE A 84 13.44 11.11 -0.33
CA ILE A 84 14.73 11.63 -0.79
C ILE A 84 14.56 13.09 -1.25
N GLY A 85 13.53 13.36 -2.03
CA GLY A 85 13.28 14.70 -2.55
C GLY A 85 13.03 15.73 -1.44
N ALA A 86 12.21 15.39 -0.42
CA ALA A 86 11.96 16.26 0.71
C ALA A 86 13.21 16.41 1.61
N ALA A 87 13.92 15.33 1.94
CA ALA A 87 15.13 15.38 2.75
C ALA A 87 16.18 16.31 2.13
N LEU A 88 16.50 16.11 0.84
CA LEU A 88 17.50 16.92 0.14
C LEU A 88 17.06 18.37 -0.07
N ALA A 89 15.76 18.64 -0.20
CA ALA A 89 15.24 20.01 -0.35
C ALA A 89 15.27 20.79 0.97
N ASN A 90 15.17 20.10 2.11
CA ASN A 90 15.03 20.71 3.43
C ASN A 90 16.26 20.51 4.34
N LYS A 91 17.37 19.99 3.83
CA LYS A 91 18.62 19.71 4.59
C LYS A 91 19.17 20.92 5.37
N ARG A 92 18.83 22.15 4.94
CA ARG A 92 19.26 23.37 5.66
C ARG A 92 18.38 23.69 6.87
N ALA A 93 17.17 23.11 6.95
CA ALA A 93 16.23 23.32 8.05
C ALA A 93 16.42 22.30 9.17
N GLY A 94 17.08 21.18 8.89
CA GLY A 94 17.35 20.13 9.85
C GLY A 94 17.83 18.85 9.16
N ASN A 95 18.19 17.85 9.97
CA ASN A 95 18.69 16.57 9.47
C ASN A 95 18.00 15.36 10.10
N HIS A 96 16.89 15.56 10.81
CA HIS A 96 16.18 14.48 11.49
C HIS A 96 14.93 14.05 10.72
N ILE A 97 14.76 12.73 10.58
CA ILE A 97 13.64 12.07 9.92
C ILE A 97 13.06 11.04 10.90
N ILE A 98 11.76 10.92 10.95
CA ILE A 98 11.07 9.91 11.77
C ILE A 98 10.27 9.00 10.83
N THR A 99 10.30 7.70 11.09
CA THR A 99 9.48 6.70 10.40
C THR A 99 9.08 5.59 11.36
N THR A 100 8.29 4.60 10.90
CA THR A 100 7.91 3.47 11.75
C THR A 100 8.79 2.24 11.49
N SER A 101 8.84 1.32 12.46
CA SER A 101 9.60 0.07 12.34
C SER A 101 8.94 -0.99 11.45
N ILE A 102 7.73 -0.72 10.93
CA ILE A 102 6.94 -1.66 10.13
C ILE A 102 6.67 -1.18 8.70
N GLU A 103 7.44 -0.19 8.23
CA GLU A 103 7.30 0.36 6.88
C GLU A 103 7.64 -0.66 5.80
N HIS A 104 7.01 -0.48 4.64
CA HIS A 104 7.37 -1.23 3.44
C HIS A 104 8.82 -0.96 3.02
N ALA A 105 9.47 -1.93 2.35
CA ALA A 105 10.85 -1.82 1.89
C ALA A 105 11.15 -0.57 1.05
N SER A 106 10.17 -0.03 0.31
CA SER A 106 10.31 1.23 -0.45
C SER A 106 10.46 2.49 0.43
N VAL A 107 10.19 2.38 1.74
CA VAL A 107 10.43 3.41 2.75
C VAL A 107 11.65 3.04 3.59
N SER A 108 11.71 1.83 4.17
CA SER A 108 12.80 1.44 5.06
C SER A 108 14.17 1.40 4.37
N ALA A 109 14.26 0.96 3.11
CA ALA A 109 15.50 1.02 2.36
C ALA A 109 15.93 2.48 2.04
N VAL A 110 14.95 3.36 1.81
CA VAL A 110 15.22 4.79 1.56
C VAL A 110 15.70 5.49 2.83
N THR A 111 15.12 5.18 3.99
CA THR A 111 15.59 5.76 5.26
C THR A 111 17.00 5.31 5.59
N GLY A 112 17.36 4.03 5.35
CA GLY A 112 18.74 3.55 5.45
C GLY A 112 19.70 4.30 4.51
N TYR A 113 19.31 4.54 3.26
CA TYR A 113 20.10 5.35 2.34
C TYR A 113 20.26 6.80 2.82
N LEU A 114 19.23 7.39 3.42
CA LEU A 114 19.32 8.75 3.98
C LEU A 114 20.24 8.81 5.20
N GLU A 115 20.34 7.73 6.01
CA GLU A 115 21.35 7.62 7.08
C GLU A 115 22.77 7.65 6.50
N GLU A 116 23.05 6.94 5.39
CA GLU A 116 24.33 7.00 4.69
C GLU A 116 24.67 8.43 4.20
N LEU A 117 23.66 9.24 3.87
CA LEU A 117 23.80 10.66 3.48
C LEU A 117 23.93 11.62 4.68
N GLY A 118 23.97 11.10 5.92
CA GLY A 118 24.18 11.84 7.15
C GLY A 118 22.91 12.40 7.78
N PHE A 119 21.71 11.91 7.41
CA PHE A 119 20.49 12.20 8.13
C PHE A 119 20.39 11.28 9.35
N ARG A 120 19.84 11.78 10.43
CA ARG A 120 19.48 11.01 11.62
C ARG A 120 18.06 10.46 11.45
N VAL A 121 17.86 9.16 11.59
CA VAL A 121 16.54 8.53 11.47
C VAL A 121 16.12 7.94 12.81
N THR A 122 14.89 8.23 13.23
CA THR A 122 14.25 7.59 14.38
C THR A 122 13.16 6.64 13.85
N TYR A 123 13.24 5.37 14.26
CA TYR A 123 12.26 4.34 13.94
C TYR A 123 11.34 4.13 15.14
N LEU A 124 10.09 4.60 15.06
CA LEU A 124 9.09 4.41 16.09
C LEU A 124 8.74 2.92 16.21
N LYS A 125 8.69 2.44 17.43
CA LYS A 125 8.23 1.08 17.73
C LYS A 125 6.70 1.01 17.62
N VAL A 126 6.22 -0.21 17.43
CA VAL A 126 4.78 -0.50 17.40
C VAL A 126 4.44 -1.50 18.51
N ASP A 127 3.17 -1.51 18.91
CA ASP A 127 2.62 -2.51 19.82
C ASP A 127 2.32 -3.85 19.11
N ALA A 128 1.71 -4.79 19.81
CA ALA A 128 1.33 -6.09 19.27
C ALA A 128 0.26 -6.03 18.16
N ASP A 129 -0.47 -4.93 18.07
CA ASP A 129 -1.44 -4.67 17.02
C ASP A 129 -0.83 -3.92 15.82
N GLY A 130 0.45 -3.56 15.92
CA GLY A 130 1.19 -2.83 14.89
C GLY A 130 0.93 -1.33 14.89
N ILE A 131 0.59 -0.73 16.03
CA ILE A 131 0.24 0.68 16.17
C ILE A 131 1.36 1.42 16.91
N ILE A 132 1.73 2.61 16.41
CA ILE A 132 2.73 3.48 17.05
C ILE A 132 2.21 4.07 18.39
N SER A 133 3.14 4.41 19.28
CA SER A 133 2.84 5.25 20.45
C SER A 133 2.89 6.73 20.07
N LEU A 134 1.80 7.46 20.30
CA LEU A 134 1.76 8.92 20.11
C LEU A 134 2.67 9.66 21.11
N ASP A 135 2.90 9.09 22.29
CA ASP A 135 3.83 9.67 23.28
C ASP A 135 5.28 9.51 22.80
N GLU A 136 5.66 8.32 22.28
CA GLU A 136 6.99 8.11 21.67
C GLU A 136 7.20 9.06 20.49
N LEU A 137 6.19 9.23 19.63
CA LEU A 137 6.24 10.21 18.52
C LEU A 137 6.44 11.64 19.05
N ARG A 138 5.70 12.04 20.11
CA ARG A 138 5.81 13.36 20.74
C ARG A 138 7.22 13.63 21.30
N GLU A 139 7.85 12.63 21.89
CA GLU A 139 9.22 12.70 22.40
C GLU A 139 10.25 12.77 21.27
N ALA A 140 10.03 12.03 20.18
CA ALA A 140 10.95 11.96 19.04
C ALA A 140 10.97 13.25 18.21
N VAL A 141 9.83 13.96 18.07
CA VAL A 141 9.76 15.19 17.26
C VAL A 141 10.51 16.33 17.95
N CYS A 142 11.48 16.94 17.29
CA CYS A 142 12.28 18.06 17.75
C CYS A 142 12.38 19.17 16.68
N GLU A 143 13.03 20.28 17.01
CA GLU A 143 13.21 21.41 16.09
C GLU A 143 13.94 21.04 14.80
N ASP A 144 14.83 20.04 14.87
CA ASP A 144 15.63 19.52 13.77
C ASP A 144 14.87 18.47 12.90
N THR A 145 13.64 18.10 13.28
CA THR A 145 12.81 17.14 12.53
C THR A 145 12.21 17.80 11.29
N ILE A 146 12.66 17.38 10.11
CA ILE A 146 12.21 17.92 8.82
C ILE A 146 11.11 17.08 8.16
N LEU A 147 11.04 15.79 8.48
CA LEU A 147 10.13 14.85 7.84
C LEU A 147 9.69 13.76 8.82
N VAL A 148 8.40 13.46 8.84
CA VAL A 148 7.85 12.23 9.39
C VAL A 148 7.17 11.47 8.26
N SER A 149 7.54 10.20 8.09
CA SER A 149 6.97 9.31 7.08
C SER A 149 6.34 8.09 7.75
N MET A 150 5.06 7.85 7.50
CA MET A 150 4.32 6.72 8.09
C MET A 150 3.40 6.09 7.07
N MET A 151 3.31 4.77 7.05
CA MET A 151 2.24 4.10 6.31
C MET A 151 0.91 4.28 7.02
N MET A 152 -0.18 4.47 6.26
CA MET A 152 -1.52 4.54 6.83
C MET A 152 -2.09 3.16 7.15
N VAL A 153 -1.75 2.16 6.32
CA VAL A 153 -2.19 0.77 6.47
C VAL A 153 -1.01 -0.15 6.24
N ASN A 154 -0.70 -0.99 7.22
CA ASN A 154 0.35 -2.00 7.08
C ASN A 154 -0.07 -3.11 6.10
N ASN A 155 0.81 -3.43 5.17
CA ASN A 155 0.56 -4.37 4.08
C ASN A 155 0.58 -5.85 4.50
N GLU A 156 1.02 -6.18 5.71
CA GLU A 156 1.13 -7.56 6.20
C GLU A 156 0.02 -7.93 7.17
N ILE A 157 -0.26 -7.09 8.15
CA ILE A 157 -1.24 -7.36 9.22
C ILE A 157 -2.49 -6.50 9.16
N GLY A 158 -2.52 -5.51 8.27
CA GLY A 158 -3.68 -4.62 8.12
C GLY A 158 -3.85 -3.63 9.27
N ALA A 159 -2.82 -3.37 10.09
CA ALA A 159 -2.84 -2.32 11.09
C ALA A 159 -3.11 -0.96 10.44
N VAL A 160 -3.91 -0.13 11.09
CA VAL A 160 -4.26 1.22 10.63
C VAL A 160 -3.67 2.22 11.59
N GLU A 161 -2.68 2.97 11.14
CA GLU A 161 -1.99 3.95 11.97
C GLU A 161 -2.86 5.18 12.26
N PRO A 162 -2.77 5.78 13.46
CA PRO A 162 -3.56 6.94 13.88
C PRO A 162 -3.02 8.24 13.24
N ILE A 163 -3.13 8.34 11.90
CA ILE A 163 -2.51 9.41 11.10
C ILE A 163 -2.98 10.80 11.53
N GLU A 164 -4.28 10.98 11.80
CA GLU A 164 -4.83 12.30 12.17
C GLU A 164 -4.26 12.77 13.51
N GLU A 165 -4.22 11.89 14.52
CA GLU A 165 -3.68 12.15 15.84
C GLU A 165 -2.16 12.38 15.78
N ALA A 166 -1.46 11.55 15.01
CA ALA A 166 -0.02 11.69 14.81
C ALA A 166 0.34 13.06 14.18
N ILE A 167 -0.42 13.49 13.17
CA ILE A 167 -0.20 14.80 12.53
C ILE A 167 -0.43 15.95 13.54
N LYS A 168 -1.45 15.87 14.39
CA LYS A 168 -1.68 16.86 15.44
C LYS A 168 -0.46 16.96 16.38
N VAL A 169 0.05 15.81 16.84
CA VAL A 169 1.25 15.76 17.69
C VAL A 169 2.47 16.36 17.00
N ILE A 170 2.70 16.01 15.72
CA ILE A 170 3.83 16.53 14.93
C ILE A 170 3.75 18.05 14.81
N LYS A 171 2.59 18.56 14.39
CA LYS A 171 2.41 20.00 14.12
C LYS A 171 2.38 20.86 15.40
N GLU A 172 1.96 20.29 16.54
CA GLU A 172 2.08 20.93 17.85
C GLU A 172 3.54 21.10 18.27
N LYS A 173 4.40 20.10 18.02
CA LYS A 173 5.81 20.11 18.42
C LYS A 173 6.68 20.88 17.45
N ASN A 174 6.49 20.69 16.16
CA ASN A 174 7.20 21.39 15.10
C ASN A 174 6.31 21.59 13.87
N PRO A 175 5.68 22.76 13.70
CA PRO A 175 4.75 23.02 12.61
C PRO A 175 5.40 22.97 11.22
N ASN A 176 6.74 23.08 11.14
CA ASN A 176 7.49 23.04 9.89
C ASN A 176 7.85 21.64 9.41
N THR A 177 7.72 20.62 10.27
CA THR A 177 7.97 19.22 9.90
C THR A 177 6.99 18.79 8.81
N LEU A 178 7.53 18.29 7.69
CA LEU A 178 6.72 17.72 6.62
C LEU A 178 6.16 16.35 7.03
N VAL A 179 4.95 16.04 6.57
CA VAL A 179 4.33 14.74 6.80
C VAL A 179 4.11 14.04 5.46
N HIS A 180 4.74 12.88 5.31
CA HIS A 180 4.50 11.94 4.23
C HIS A 180 3.68 10.74 4.74
N VAL A 181 2.68 10.34 3.96
CA VAL A 181 1.87 9.17 4.23
C VAL A 181 1.98 8.18 3.06
N ASP A 182 2.47 6.97 3.34
CA ASP A 182 2.32 5.86 2.41
C ASP A 182 0.88 5.35 2.48
N ALA A 183 0.08 5.70 1.48
CA ALA A 183 -1.33 5.31 1.37
C ALA A 183 -1.57 4.16 0.37
N ILE A 184 -0.52 3.42 0.00
CA ILE A 184 -0.59 2.39 -1.03
C ILE A 184 -1.63 1.32 -0.68
N GLN A 185 -1.75 0.92 0.57
CA GLN A 185 -2.77 -0.02 1.03
C GLN A 185 -4.08 0.66 1.48
N ALA A 186 -4.08 1.98 1.67
CA ALA A 186 -5.22 2.74 2.18
C ALA A 186 -6.09 3.38 1.08
N TYR A 187 -5.47 3.87 -0.01
CA TYR A 187 -6.21 4.52 -1.08
C TYR A 187 -7.20 3.55 -1.74
N GLY A 188 -8.45 3.98 -1.91
CA GLY A 188 -9.55 3.14 -2.38
C GLY A 188 -10.18 2.23 -1.31
N LYS A 189 -9.69 2.26 -0.04
CA LYS A 189 -10.29 1.58 1.12
C LYS A 189 -10.71 2.58 2.21
N TYR A 190 -10.13 3.76 2.18
CA TYR A 190 -10.45 4.87 3.07
C TYR A 190 -10.68 6.15 2.26
N ARG A 191 -11.55 7.04 2.77
CA ARG A 191 -11.65 8.40 2.23
C ARG A 191 -10.53 9.24 2.82
N ILE A 192 -9.55 9.59 2.00
CA ILE A 192 -8.38 10.35 2.42
C ILE A 192 -8.48 11.76 1.85
N PHE A 193 -8.49 12.76 2.70
CA PHE A 193 -8.49 14.17 2.30
C PHE A 193 -7.19 14.83 2.81
N PRO A 194 -6.08 14.76 2.05
CA PRO A 194 -4.76 15.13 2.55
C PRO A 194 -4.69 16.53 3.14
N LYS A 195 -5.31 17.52 2.48
CA LYS A 195 -5.32 18.92 2.97
C LYS A 195 -6.05 19.07 4.30
N LYS A 196 -7.16 18.34 4.50
CA LYS A 196 -7.93 18.36 5.75
C LYS A 196 -7.14 17.70 6.88
N LEU A 197 -6.45 16.61 6.59
CA LEU A 197 -5.64 15.88 7.57
C LEU A 197 -4.31 16.59 7.90
N GLY A 198 -3.83 17.50 7.04
CA GLY A 198 -2.53 18.14 7.20
C GLY A 198 -1.36 17.34 6.63
N ILE A 199 -1.63 16.42 5.70
CA ILE A 199 -0.64 15.64 4.96
C ILE A 199 0.01 16.54 3.90
N ASP A 200 1.34 16.53 3.85
CA ASP A 200 2.11 17.31 2.86
C ASP A 200 2.46 16.50 1.61
N MET A 201 2.61 15.16 1.75
CA MET A 201 2.86 14.23 0.64
C MET A 201 2.13 12.91 0.88
N LEU A 202 1.58 12.30 -0.20
CA LEU A 202 0.84 11.03 -0.10
C LEU A 202 1.15 10.14 -1.30
N SER A 203 1.66 8.93 -1.04
CA SER A 203 2.03 7.96 -2.08
C SER A 203 0.92 6.97 -2.37
N VAL A 204 0.68 6.71 -3.66
CA VAL A 204 -0.31 5.73 -4.15
C VAL A 204 0.27 4.88 -5.27
N SER A 205 -0.12 3.61 -5.32
CA SER A 205 0.24 2.66 -6.38
C SER A 205 -0.99 2.09 -7.07
N GLY A 206 -1.02 2.19 -8.41
CA GLY A 206 -2.19 1.82 -9.19
C GLY A 206 -2.58 0.34 -9.09
N HIS A 207 -1.59 -0.55 -9.05
CA HIS A 207 -1.87 -1.99 -9.01
C HIS A 207 -2.49 -2.50 -7.69
N LYS A 208 -2.70 -1.64 -6.70
CA LYS A 208 -3.44 -1.96 -5.46
C LYS A 208 -4.92 -1.55 -5.54
N ILE A 209 -5.31 -0.86 -6.61
CA ILE A 209 -6.66 -0.33 -6.83
C ILE A 209 -7.21 -0.71 -8.21
N HIS A 210 -6.83 -1.86 -8.73
CA HIS A 210 -7.29 -2.37 -10.02
C HIS A 210 -6.84 -1.55 -11.25
N ALA A 211 -5.76 -0.75 -11.12
CA ALA A 211 -5.09 -0.11 -12.24
C ALA A 211 -3.90 -0.96 -12.73
N PRO A 212 -3.32 -0.64 -13.92
CA PRO A 212 -2.15 -1.33 -14.41
C PRO A 212 -0.93 -1.20 -13.50
N LYS A 213 -0.10 -2.26 -13.45
CA LYS A 213 1.26 -2.20 -12.90
C LYS A 213 2.09 -1.14 -13.64
N GLY A 214 3.09 -0.57 -12.99
CA GLY A 214 3.92 0.48 -13.60
C GLY A 214 3.24 1.85 -13.61
N THR A 215 2.21 2.05 -12.76
CA THR A 215 1.50 3.32 -12.59
C THR A 215 1.30 3.64 -11.11
N GLY A 216 1.35 4.92 -10.79
CA GLY A 216 1.09 5.44 -9.45
C GLY A 216 1.07 6.97 -9.47
N PHE A 217 0.89 7.56 -8.34
CA PHE A 217 1.02 9.00 -8.17
C PHE A 217 1.50 9.37 -6.78
N LEU A 218 2.14 10.54 -6.71
CA LEU A 218 2.49 11.23 -5.48
C LEU A 218 1.67 12.53 -5.41
N PHE A 219 0.86 12.68 -4.37
CA PHE A 219 0.32 13.99 -4.02
C PHE A 219 1.43 14.78 -3.32
N ILE A 220 1.65 16.01 -3.77
CA ILE A 220 2.57 16.98 -3.15
C ILE A 220 1.78 18.27 -2.95
N LYS A 221 1.51 18.62 -1.68
CA LYS A 221 0.80 19.84 -1.33
C LYS A 221 1.51 21.07 -1.90
N ASP A 222 0.75 22.01 -2.41
CA ASP A 222 1.31 23.25 -3.00
C ASP A 222 2.33 23.92 -2.06
N LYS A 223 3.46 24.35 -2.62
CA LYS A 223 4.62 24.96 -1.93
C LYS A 223 5.46 24.00 -1.07
N THR A 224 5.14 22.70 -0.99
CA THR A 224 6.02 21.72 -0.36
C THR A 224 7.30 21.58 -1.19
N LYS A 225 8.47 21.75 -0.54
CA LYS A 225 9.76 21.68 -1.21
C LYS A 225 10.21 20.25 -1.38
N VAL A 226 10.25 19.78 -2.62
CA VAL A 226 10.72 18.45 -3.00
C VAL A 226 11.66 18.58 -4.19
N LYS A 227 12.83 17.95 -4.13
CA LYS A 227 13.75 17.88 -5.29
C LYS A 227 13.31 16.73 -6.21
N PRO A 228 13.37 16.93 -7.53
CA PRO A 228 13.14 15.84 -8.46
C PRO A 228 14.25 14.78 -8.34
N LEU A 229 13.91 13.52 -8.63
CA LEU A 229 14.88 12.42 -8.71
C LEU A 229 15.20 12.03 -10.16
N ILE A 230 14.28 12.25 -11.09
CA ILE A 230 14.42 11.88 -12.50
C ILE A 230 14.51 13.15 -13.33
N TYR A 231 15.73 13.47 -13.77
CA TYR A 231 16.04 14.65 -14.56
C TYR A 231 15.95 14.35 -16.06
N GLY A 232 15.66 15.38 -16.89
CA GLY A 232 15.59 15.25 -18.34
C GLY A 232 14.80 16.38 -19.01
N GLY A 233 13.87 16.05 -19.88
CA GLY A 233 13.16 16.96 -20.79
C GLY A 233 12.09 17.86 -20.16
N GLY A 234 11.98 17.93 -18.84
CA GLY A 234 11.12 18.89 -18.14
C GLY A 234 9.64 18.49 -18.03
N GLN A 235 9.27 17.26 -18.38
CA GLN A 235 7.91 16.75 -18.23
C GLN A 235 7.45 16.89 -16.77
N GLN A 236 6.12 16.94 -16.57
CA GLN A 236 5.51 17.19 -15.27
C GLN A 236 6.15 18.41 -14.52
N LYS A 237 6.39 19.48 -15.24
CA LYS A 237 7.03 20.73 -14.73
C LYS A 237 8.43 20.50 -14.16
N GLY A 238 9.17 19.54 -14.70
CA GLY A 238 10.52 19.19 -14.27
C GLY A 238 10.60 18.33 -13.01
N MET A 239 9.47 17.95 -12.44
CA MET A 239 9.45 17.10 -11.25
C MET A 239 9.69 15.62 -11.57
N ARG A 240 9.29 15.18 -12.76
CA ARG A 240 9.55 13.81 -13.23
C ARG A 240 9.66 13.81 -14.74
N SER A 241 10.87 13.81 -15.23
CA SER A 241 11.16 13.85 -16.66
C SER A 241 10.97 12.49 -17.34
N GLY A 242 10.90 12.48 -18.67
CA GLY A 242 10.61 11.31 -19.49
C GLY A 242 9.18 11.35 -20.02
N THR A 243 8.98 10.82 -21.24
CA THR A 243 7.65 10.78 -21.88
C THR A 243 6.65 10.10 -20.97
N GLU A 244 5.51 10.74 -20.78
CA GLU A 244 4.47 10.23 -19.88
C GLU A 244 3.88 8.91 -20.43
N ASN A 245 3.64 7.97 -19.52
CA ASN A 245 2.90 6.74 -19.80
C ASN A 245 1.40 7.05 -19.93
N VAL A 246 1.02 7.72 -21.03
CA VAL A 246 -0.36 8.19 -21.24
C VAL A 246 -1.40 7.09 -21.08
N PRO A 247 -1.21 5.88 -21.69
CA PRO A 247 -2.16 4.79 -21.53
C PRO A 247 -2.33 4.34 -20.09
N GLY A 248 -1.20 4.17 -19.39
CA GLY A 248 -1.21 3.77 -17.98
C GLY A 248 -1.79 4.84 -17.06
N VAL A 249 -1.51 6.12 -17.31
CA VAL A 249 -2.05 7.27 -16.57
C VAL A 249 -3.56 7.38 -16.77
N ALA A 250 -4.05 7.23 -18.00
CA ALA A 250 -5.49 7.23 -18.30
C ALA A 250 -6.21 6.10 -17.53
N ALA A 251 -5.66 4.88 -17.60
CA ALA A 251 -6.18 3.71 -16.87
C ALA A 251 -6.12 3.89 -15.34
N LEU A 252 -5.07 4.53 -14.81
CA LEU A 252 -4.96 4.86 -13.39
C LEU A 252 -6.06 5.84 -12.94
N GLY A 253 -6.34 6.86 -13.76
CA GLY A 253 -7.43 7.79 -13.52
C GLY A 253 -8.79 7.10 -13.48
N GLU A 254 -9.03 6.18 -14.42
CA GLU A 254 -10.26 5.39 -14.51
C GLU A 254 -10.45 4.50 -13.28
N ALA A 255 -9.44 3.71 -12.93
CA ALA A 255 -9.48 2.85 -11.75
C ALA A 255 -9.63 3.66 -10.45
N SER A 256 -9.03 4.86 -10.37
CA SER A 256 -9.17 5.75 -9.22
C SER A 256 -10.60 6.27 -9.05
N GLU A 257 -11.33 6.54 -10.13
CA GLU A 257 -12.74 6.90 -10.05
C GLU A 257 -13.60 5.70 -9.71
N GLU A 258 -13.40 4.58 -10.41
CA GLU A 258 -14.17 3.34 -10.26
C GLU A 258 -14.12 2.79 -8.81
N ILE A 259 -12.95 2.79 -8.15
CA ILE A 259 -12.83 2.24 -6.80
C ILE A 259 -13.64 3.03 -5.76
N TYR A 260 -13.89 4.32 -6.00
CA TYR A 260 -14.71 5.18 -5.13
C TYR A 260 -16.20 5.24 -5.53
N GLU A 261 -16.61 4.63 -6.64
CA GLU A 261 -18.03 4.43 -6.95
C GLU A 261 -18.64 3.43 -5.97
N ASN A 262 -19.85 3.74 -5.45
CA ASN A 262 -20.52 2.90 -4.42
C ASN A 262 -19.59 2.53 -3.24
N PHE A 263 -18.78 3.48 -2.81
CA PHE A 263 -17.66 3.28 -1.90
C PHE A 263 -18.08 2.57 -0.59
N GLU A 264 -19.11 3.08 0.08
CA GLU A 264 -19.54 2.55 1.38
C GLU A 264 -20.01 1.09 1.26
N GLU A 265 -20.73 0.74 0.19
CA GLU A 265 -21.19 -0.61 -0.09
C GLU A 265 -20.00 -1.58 -0.30
N LYS A 266 -19.01 -1.16 -1.10
CA LYS A 266 -17.79 -1.93 -1.35
C LYS A 266 -16.98 -2.16 -0.07
N ILE A 267 -16.88 -1.15 0.80
CA ILE A 267 -16.15 -1.27 2.06
C ILE A 267 -16.91 -2.15 3.06
N ASP A 268 -18.22 -2.02 3.14
CA ASP A 268 -19.03 -2.89 3.98
C ASP A 268 -18.94 -4.36 3.52
N HIS A 269 -18.99 -4.60 2.21
CA HIS A 269 -18.75 -5.93 1.64
C HIS A 269 -17.38 -6.50 2.05
N LEU A 270 -16.29 -5.72 1.90
CA LEU A 270 -14.96 -6.15 2.33
C LEU A 270 -14.91 -6.53 3.82
N TYR A 271 -15.57 -5.76 4.69
CA TYR A 271 -15.63 -6.10 6.12
C TYR A 271 -16.46 -7.36 6.39
N GLN A 272 -17.53 -7.62 5.63
CA GLN A 272 -18.31 -8.86 5.72
C GLN A 272 -17.46 -10.06 5.30
N ILE A 273 -16.76 -9.98 4.18
CA ILE A 273 -15.80 -10.99 3.70
C ILE A 273 -14.72 -11.26 4.75
N LYS A 274 -14.10 -10.20 5.28
CA LYS A 274 -13.09 -10.31 6.34
C LYS A 274 -13.63 -11.00 7.58
N GLN A 275 -14.79 -10.58 8.08
CA GLN A 275 -15.41 -11.15 9.28
C GLN A 275 -15.71 -12.63 9.08
N ARG A 276 -16.33 -13.01 7.94
CA ARG A 276 -16.60 -14.42 7.61
C ARG A 276 -15.33 -15.25 7.62
N PHE A 277 -14.26 -14.75 6.99
CA PHE A 277 -12.97 -15.44 6.96
C PHE A 277 -12.37 -15.60 8.37
N VAL A 278 -12.31 -14.52 9.15
CA VAL A 278 -11.75 -14.53 10.52
C VAL A 278 -12.52 -15.49 11.42
N GLU A 279 -13.85 -15.43 11.42
CA GLU A 279 -14.69 -16.35 12.21
C GLU A 279 -14.49 -17.81 11.81
N GLY A 280 -14.22 -18.06 10.53
CA GLY A 280 -13.95 -19.40 10.01
C GLY A 280 -12.58 -19.93 10.43
N VAL A 281 -11.51 -19.18 10.22
CA VAL A 281 -10.14 -19.64 10.53
C VAL A 281 -9.90 -19.83 12.02
N LEU A 282 -10.52 -19.02 12.88
CA LEU A 282 -10.41 -19.13 14.33
C LEU A 282 -11.07 -20.39 14.91
N LYS A 283 -11.90 -21.11 14.15
CA LYS A 283 -12.43 -22.41 14.55
C LYS A 283 -11.42 -23.56 14.34
N ILE A 284 -10.36 -23.30 13.57
CA ILE A 284 -9.30 -24.28 13.33
C ILE A 284 -8.35 -24.27 14.55
N GLU A 285 -8.20 -25.39 15.23
CA GLU A 285 -7.32 -25.51 16.39
C GLU A 285 -5.90 -25.00 16.09
N GLY A 286 -5.31 -24.21 17.00
CA GLY A 286 -3.93 -23.66 16.88
C GLY A 286 -3.75 -22.68 15.72
N VAL A 287 -4.83 -22.08 15.24
CA VAL A 287 -4.78 -20.94 14.32
C VAL A 287 -5.08 -19.66 15.09
N SER A 288 -4.30 -18.62 14.83
CA SER A 288 -4.48 -17.29 15.40
C SER A 288 -4.38 -16.21 14.32
N VAL A 289 -5.00 -15.06 14.58
CA VAL A 289 -4.91 -13.88 13.71
C VAL A 289 -4.02 -12.85 14.37
N ASN A 290 -3.11 -12.24 13.59
CA ASN A 290 -2.19 -11.21 14.05
C ASN A 290 -2.79 -9.82 13.83
N GLY A 291 -2.69 -8.95 14.83
CA GLY A 291 -3.30 -7.64 14.84
C GLY A 291 -4.81 -7.66 15.04
N LYS A 292 -5.46 -6.51 14.84
CA LYS A 292 -6.91 -6.34 15.02
C LYS A 292 -7.73 -6.98 13.91
N THR A 293 -8.92 -7.48 14.24
CA THR A 293 -9.77 -8.22 13.30
C THR A 293 -11.02 -7.46 12.85
N GLY A 294 -11.44 -6.45 13.61
CA GLY A 294 -12.66 -5.68 13.36
C GLY A 294 -12.46 -4.48 12.44
N ARG A 295 -13.39 -3.50 12.56
CA ARG A 295 -13.35 -2.24 11.82
C ARG A 295 -12.20 -1.31 12.22
N ASP A 296 -11.48 -1.62 13.29
CA ASP A 296 -10.25 -0.94 13.71
C ASP A 296 -9.00 -1.40 12.93
N SER A 297 -9.18 -2.25 11.92
CA SER A 297 -8.13 -2.71 11.00
C SER A 297 -8.60 -2.66 9.57
N ALA A 298 -7.65 -2.72 8.63
CA ALA A 298 -7.94 -2.60 7.20
C ALA A 298 -8.88 -3.73 6.73
N PRO A 299 -9.89 -3.41 5.89
CA PRO A 299 -10.93 -4.38 5.52
C PRO A 299 -10.41 -5.52 4.66
N GLN A 300 -9.32 -5.31 3.93
CA GLN A 300 -8.84 -6.23 2.91
C GLN A 300 -7.71 -7.17 3.36
N ILE A 301 -7.20 -7.08 4.60
CA ILE A 301 -6.01 -7.84 5.02
C ILE A 301 -6.30 -8.65 6.29
N VAL A 302 -5.88 -9.92 6.27
CA VAL A 302 -5.86 -10.81 7.45
C VAL A 302 -4.55 -11.57 7.47
N SER A 303 -3.81 -11.45 8.57
CA SER A 303 -2.56 -12.18 8.82
C SER A 303 -2.87 -13.36 9.75
N VAL A 304 -2.59 -14.57 9.33
CA VAL A 304 -2.96 -15.80 10.03
C VAL A 304 -1.71 -16.62 10.36
N SER A 305 -1.47 -16.86 11.63
CA SER A 305 -0.44 -17.79 12.10
C SER A 305 -1.04 -19.18 12.34
N ILE A 306 -0.41 -20.23 11.78
CA ILE A 306 -0.88 -21.61 11.81
C ILE A 306 0.16 -22.44 12.57
N ASP A 307 0.02 -22.56 13.89
CA ASP A 307 1.00 -23.26 14.70
C ASP A 307 1.25 -24.69 14.21
N GLY A 308 2.52 -25.06 14.09
CA GLY A 308 2.98 -26.36 13.61
C GLY A 308 2.87 -26.57 12.09
N VAL A 309 2.63 -25.52 11.27
CA VAL A 309 2.65 -25.60 9.80
C VAL A 309 3.50 -24.50 9.23
N ARG A 310 4.57 -24.83 8.51
CA ARG A 310 5.41 -23.84 7.84
C ARG A 310 4.62 -23.10 6.75
N SER A 311 4.82 -21.79 6.68
CA SER A 311 4.12 -20.91 5.71
C SER A 311 4.33 -21.34 4.26
N GLU A 312 5.56 -21.73 3.86
CA GLU A 312 5.85 -22.23 2.51
C GLU A 312 5.06 -23.50 2.18
N VAL A 313 4.98 -24.44 3.13
CA VAL A 313 4.23 -25.69 2.96
C VAL A 313 2.73 -25.40 2.80
N MET A 314 2.21 -24.51 3.65
CA MET A 314 0.80 -24.11 3.58
C MET A 314 0.49 -23.37 2.27
N LEU A 315 1.37 -22.45 1.84
CA LEU A 315 1.23 -21.70 0.58
C LEU A 315 1.10 -22.65 -0.61
N HIS A 316 2.05 -23.58 -0.79
CA HIS A 316 2.01 -24.54 -1.90
C HIS A 316 0.85 -25.51 -1.80
N THR A 317 0.43 -25.89 -0.58
CA THR A 317 -0.76 -26.76 -0.40
C THR A 317 -2.05 -26.04 -0.82
N LEU A 318 -2.15 -24.73 -0.55
CA LEU A 318 -3.27 -23.91 -1.01
C LEU A 318 -3.22 -23.69 -2.53
N GLU A 319 -2.03 -23.44 -3.08
CA GLU A 319 -1.80 -23.28 -4.53
C GLU A 319 -2.22 -24.56 -5.31
N ASP A 320 -1.91 -25.75 -4.80
CA ASP A 320 -2.37 -27.03 -5.38
C ASP A 320 -3.91 -27.13 -5.45
N ARG A 321 -4.61 -26.40 -4.58
CA ARG A 321 -6.07 -26.24 -4.56
C ARG A 321 -6.54 -24.96 -5.27
N LYS A 322 -5.65 -24.30 -6.05
CA LYS A 322 -5.90 -23.05 -6.77
C LYS A 322 -6.33 -21.89 -5.88
N ILE A 323 -5.85 -21.84 -4.64
CA ILE A 323 -6.02 -20.74 -3.70
C ILE A 323 -4.69 -20.02 -3.57
N TYR A 324 -4.63 -18.77 -4.02
CA TYR A 324 -3.41 -17.98 -4.06
C TYR A 324 -3.37 -17.01 -2.90
N VAL A 325 -2.32 -17.11 -2.08
CA VAL A 325 -2.08 -16.33 -0.87
C VAL A 325 -0.62 -15.91 -0.80
N SER A 326 -0.23 -15.13 0.20
CA SER A 326 1.16 -14.72 0.40
C SER A 326 1.70 -15.21 1.75
N ALA A 327 2.92 -15.75 1.75
CA ALA A 327 3.67 -15.90 3.00
C ALA A 327 4.22 -14.53 3.41
N GLY A 328 4.21 -14.19 4.70
CA GLY A 328 4.63 -12.88 5.23
C GLY A 328 6.04 -12.44 4.82
N SER A 329 6.89 -13.37 4.38
CA SER A 329 8.25 -13.14 3.89
C SER A 329 8.38 -13.01 2.35
N ALA A 330 7.29 -13.06 1.59
CA ALA A 330 7.32 -13.18 0.12
C ALA A 330 7.78 -11.93 -0.67
N CYS A 331 8.04 -10.79 -0.01
CA CYS A 331 8.54 -9.58 -0.69
C CYS A 331 10.06 -9.55 -0.92
N SER A 332 10.81 -10.56 -0.49
CA SER A 332 12.26 -10.64 -0.74
C SER A 332 12.56 -11.80 -1.70
N SER A 333 12.69 -11.47 -2.96
CA SER A 333 12.83 -12.36 -4.11
C SER A 333 14.08 -13.26 -4.15
N ASN A 334 14.84 -13.49 -3.05
CA ASN A 334 15.97 -14.42 -3.09
C ASN A 334 16.56 -14.85 -1.73
N LYS A 335 15.97 -14.49 -0.59
CA LYS A 335 16.38 -15.04 0.72
C LYS A 335 15.15 -15.14 1.62
N SER A 336 15.02 -16.21 2.39
CA SER A 336 14.05 -16.33 3.50
C SER A 336 14.38 -15.27 4.57
N SER A 337 13.97 -14.03 4.34
CA SER A 337 14.11 -12.98 5.34
C SER A 337 12.87 -13.01 6.23
N VAL A 338 13.10 -13.09 7.52
CA VAL A 338 12.04 -12.98 8.54
C VAL A 338 11.32 -11.64 8.36
N SER A 339 9.99 -11.64 8.39
CA SER A 339 9.21 -10.40 8.28
C SER A 339 9.56 -9.42 9.41
N HIS A 340 9.95 -8.20 9.03
CA HIS A 340 10.18 -7.13 9.98
C HIS A 340 8.91 -6.75 10.73
N THR A 341 7.76 -6.70 10.06
CA THR A 341 6.46 -6.42 10.69
C THR A 341 6.14 -7.44 11.76
N LEU A 342 6.17 -8.74 11.43
CA LEU A 342 5.84 -9.81 12.37
C LEU A 342 6.82 -9.83 13.58
N THR A 343 8.09 -9.53 13.33
CA THR A 343 9.09 -9.42 14.42
C THR A 343 8.79 -8.23 15.32
N ASN A 344 8.45 -7.07 14.75
CA ASN A 344 8.22 -5.84 15.52
C ASN A 344 6.92 -5.87 16.33
N ILE A 345 5.89 -6.61 15.89
CA ILE A 345 4.67 -6.86 16.70
C ILE A 345 4.89 -7.94 17.78
N GLY A 346 6.09 -8.51 17.88
CA GLY A 346 6.48 -9.42 18.95
C GLY A 346 6.25 -10.90 18.67
N LEU A 347 5.95 -11.33 17.44
CA LEU A 347 5.91 -12.75 17.07
C LEU A 347 7.29 -13.37 17.24
N LYS A 348 7.34 -14.60 17.72
CA LYS A 348 8.59 -15.32 18.02
C LYS A 348 8.54 -16.79 17.57
N GLY A 349 9.73 -17.35 17.37
CA GLY A 349 9.90 -18.78 17.11
C GLY A 349 9.16 -19.25 15.86
N SER A 350 8.47 -20.38 15.97
CA SER A 350 7.77 -21.02 14.85
C SER A 350 6.66 -20.18 14.22
N LEU A 351 6.07 -19.22 14.96
CA LEU A 351 4.99 -18.38 14.44
C LEU A 351 5.45 -17.45 13.31
N LEU A 352 6.71 -17.00 13.33
CA LEU A 352 7.29 -16.20 12.24
C LEU A 352 7.30 -16.97 10.91
N ASP A 353 7.60 -18.29 10.98
CA ASP A 353 7.68 -19.15 9.80
C ASP A 353 6.36 -19.83 9.44
N SER A 354 5.30 -19.59 10.22
CA SER A 354 3.97 -20.20 10.05
C SER A 354 2.87 -19.22 9.74
N THR A 355 3.22 -17.99 9.35
CA THR A 355 2.25 -16.93 9.09
C THR A 355 1.99 -16.77 7.60
N ILE A 356 0.71 -16.78 7.23
CA ILE A 356 0.18 -16.53 5.89
C ILE A 356 -0.67 -15.26 5.92
N ARG A 357 -0.51 -14.41 4.90
CA ARG A 357 -1.39 -13.28 4.66
C ARG A 357 -2.45 -13.65 3.63
N PHE A 358 -3.70 -13.43 4.00
CA PHE A 358 -4.84 -13.44 3.09
C PHE A 358 -5.26 -12.01 2.80
N SER A 359 -5.56 -11.69 1.57
CA SER A 359 -6.00 -10.35 1.23
C SER A 359 -7.03 -10.33 0.11
N PHE A 360 -8.10 -9.60 0.38
CA PHE A 360 -9.34 -9.57 -0.39
C PHE A 360 -9.41 -8.36 -1.31
N SER A 361 -10.29 -8.43 -2.30
CA SER A 361 -10.67 -7.30 -3.14
C SER A 361 -12.17 -7.05 -3.03
N VAL A 362 -12.64 -5.94 -3.59
CA VAL A 362 -14.07 -5.63 -3.70
C VAL A 362 -14.86 -6.63 -4.56
N HIS A 363 -14.17 -7.54 -5.22
CA HIS A 363 -14.73 -8.60 -6.06
C HIS A 363 -14.65 -9.98 -5.43
N THR A 364 -14.02 -10.12 -4.26
CA THR A 364 -13.93 -11.41 -3.54
C THR A 364 -15.32 -11.81 -3.07
N THR A 365 -15.73 -13.07 -3.33
CA THR A 365 -17.07 -13.57 -3.00
C THR A 365 -17.09 -14.41 -1.72
N GLU A 366 -18.27 -14.59 -1.15
CA GLU A 366 -18.46 -15.47 0.02
C GLU A 366 -18.12 -16.93 -0.31
N GLU A 367 -18.44 -17.39 -1.53
CA GLU A 367 -18.14 -18.73 -2.00
C GLU A 367 -16.64 -19.00 -2.08
N GLU A 368 -15.85 -17.99 -2.50
CA GLU A 368 -14.38 -18.07 -2.50
C GLU A 368 -13.83 -18.22 -1.08
N ILE A 369 -14.40 -17.50 -0.12
CA ILE A 369 -14.03 -17.59 1.29
C ILE A 369 -14.42 -18.94 1.89
N ASP A 370 -15.63 -19.42 1.63
CA ASP A 370 -16.10 -20.71 2.13
C ASP A 370 -15.22 -21.85 1.62
N TYR A 371 -14.87 -21.81 0.33
CA TYR A 371 -13.97 -22.80 -0.26
C TYR A 371 -12.57 -22.76 0.38
N ALA A 372 -12.01 -21.56 0.58
CA ALA A 372 -10.72 -21.43 1.25
C ALA A 372 -10.76 -21.98 2.68
N LEU A 373 -11.82 -21.72 3.42
CA LEU A 373 -12.03 -22.24 4.78
C LEU A 373 -12.20 -23.77 4.80
N GLU A 374 -12.94 -24.33 3.86
CA GLU A 374 -13.11 -25.80 3.71
C GLU A 374 -11.77 -26.47 3.49
N VAL A 375 -10.96 -25.94 2.54
CA VAL A 375 -9.62 -26.48 2.27
C VAL A 375 -8.70 -26.33 3.50
N MET A 376 -8.71 -25.19 4.17
CA MET A 376 -7.89 -25.00 5.40
C MET A 376 -8.27 -25.98 6.50
N ASN A 377 -9.55 -26.21 6.72
CA ASN A 377 -10.05 -27.22 7.69
C ASN A 377 -9.59 -28.63 7.35
N GLU A 378 -9.50 -28.96 6.06
CA GLU A 378 -9.01 -30.27 5.59
C GLU A 378 -7.51 -30.43 5.77
N VAL A 379 -6.70 -29.41 5.33
CA VAL A 379 -5.26 -29.56 5.15
C VAL A 379 -4.46 -29.27 6.41
N VAL A 380 -4.87 -28.31 7.26
CA VAL A 380 -4.11 -27.92 8.46
C VAL A 380 -3.90 -29.11 9.42
N PRO A 381 -4.91 -29.92 9.78
CA PRO A 381 -4.69 -31.07 10.64
C PRO A 381 -3.79 -32.14 10.01
N LYS A 382 -3.84 -32.29 8.68
CA LYS A 382 -2.97 -33.25 7.95
C LYS A 382 -1.52 -32.78 7.98
N LEU A 383 -1.24 -31.54 7.65
CA LEU A 383 0.11 -30.98 7.60
C LEU A 383 0.81 -31.05 8.97
N ARG A 384 0.10 -30.77 10.06
CA ARG A 384 0.63 -30.90 11.43
C ARG A 384 1.14 -32.28 11.79
N ARG A 385 0.57 -33.35 11.22
CA ARG A 385 1.04 -34.72 11.47
C ARG A 385 2.46 -34.97 10.93
N TYR A 386 2.85 -34.26 9.90
CA TYR A 386 4.17 -34.42 9.26
C TYR A 386 5.23 -33.49 9.87
N THR A 387 4.84 -32.47 10.64
CA THR A 387 5.77 -31.52 11.27
C THR A 387 6.16 -31.90 12.71
N ARG A 388 5.50 -32.92 13.30
CA ARG A 388 5.87 -33.41 14.62
C ARG A 388 7.15 -34.26 14.53
N LYS A 389 8.30 -33.59 14.64
CA LYS A 389 9.50 -34.14 15.28
C LYS A 389 10.43 -33.03 15.74
#